data_99f97458c91ae5037be710e052e96502
#
_entry.id   99f97458c91ae5037be710e052e96502
#
_cell.length_a   1.000
_cell.length_b   1.000
_cell.length_c   1.000
_cell.angle_alpha   90.00
_cell.angle_beta   90.00
_cell.angle_gamma   90.00
#
_symmetry.space_group_name_H-M   'P 1'
#
loop_
_entity.id
_entity.type
_entity.pdbx_description
1 polymer ?
#
loop_
_entity_poly.entity_id
_entity_poly.type
_entity_poly.pdbx_seq_one_letter_code
_entity_poly.pdbx_strand_id
1 'polypeptide(L)'
;MVKNALKQTASALISLAIIFYILLQLMLSVGDTVETENAFLQQAEYKTELTAYLFRDETVLDSGSVGTNSFLVEDGEKVLRGDEVCVTYSEAADADAQEKIKELKQRIEILRKSGVGNGYTISDHKIIDNNISDLVLELVGGVYGGGYDTAVRTGAELLVQENRRLALTQTVKDYSMQINACRTEISRLESTFTGDKHTTFASDDGYYYSTVDGYENTFTTDAVLSLTLDSFDDIVSSGADESLAENSAGKIVTSAYWYIACKTTRSDFGLYTVGNNYTVSFPYSSDLKCEMKLSKVITQTDTDDIILVFSTKTIPPEMSFTRRQTISVVKETYEGLRVPASAVRVLDGTRGVYVLDGNTVVFKEINVLYEDNGIYICALPDKDHKSYVSETKLSLYDMIIVSGTDLYVGKVLS
;
A
#
# COMPACT_ATOMS: atom_id res chain seq x y z
N MET A 1 -59.42 -63.82 -5.03
CA MET A 1 -58.82 -62.69 -4.30
C MET A 1 -57.35 -62.90 -3.94
N VAL A 2 -56.91 -64.01 -3.43
CA VAL A 2 -55.54 -64.26 -2.95
C VAL A 2 -54.47 -64.14 -4.05
N LYS A 3 -54.71 -64.56 -5.33
CA LYS A 3 -53.75 -64.45 -6.43
C LYS A 3 -53.45 -63.00 -6.89
N ASN A 4 -54.42 -62.09 -6.73
CA ASN A 4 -54.20 -60.67 -7.10
C ASN A 4 -53.45 -59.90 -5.99
N ALA A 5 -53.72 -60.25 -4.72
CA ALA A 5 -52.98 -59.70 -3.58
C ALA A 5 -51.48 -60.12 -3.65
N LEU A 6 -51.19 -61.38 -3.98
CA LEU A 6 -49.84 -61.89 -4.11
C LEU A 6 -49.07 -61.23 -5.26
N LYS A 7 -49.74 -60.91 -6.41
CA LYS A 7 -49.12 -60.15 -7.50
C LYS A 7 -48.85 -58.70 -7.15
N GLN A 8 -49.74 -58.08 -6.38
CA GLN A 8 -49.53 -56.68 -5.92
C GLN A 8 -48.40 -56.56 -4.89
N THR A 9 -48.28 -57.51 -3.97
CA THR A 9 -47.20 -57.55 -2.98
C THR A 9 -45.85 -57.83 -3.66
N ALA A 10 -45.78 -58.73 -4.66
CA ALA A 10 -44.58 -59.02 -5.44
C ALA A 10 -44.16 -57.80 -6.27
N SER A 11 -45.10 -57.09 -6.89
CA SER A 11 -44.82 -55.88 -7.64
C SER A 11 -44.30 -54.75 -6.74
N ALA A 12 -44.88 -54.60 -5.56
CA ALA A 12 -44.42 -53.58 -4.57
C ALA A 12 -43.01 -53.88 -4.05
N LEU A 13 -42.66 -55.15 -3.81
CA LEU A 13 -41.30 -55.55 -3.40
C LEU A 13 -40.27 -55.30 -4.48
N ILE A 14 -40.59 -55.59 -5.75
CA ILE A 14 -39.71 -55.32 -6.88
C ILE A 14 -39.49 -53.83 -7.07
N SER A 15 -40.57 -53.02 -6.96
CA SER A 15 -40.41 -51.55 -7.03
C SER A 15 -39.54 -50.99 -5.92
N LEU A 16 -39.72 -51.50 -4.68
CA LEU A 16 -38.89 -51.10 -3.54
C LEU A 16 -37.44 -51.48 -3.73
N ALA A 17 -37.15 -52.68 -4.26
CA ALA A 17 -35.79 -53.12 -4.56
C ALA A 17 -35.12 -52.25 -5.65
N ILE A 18 -35.87 -51.85 -6.68
CA ILE A 18 -35.39 -50.96 -7.74
C ILE A 18 -35.08 -49.55 -7.16
N ILE A 19 -35.99 -49.02 -6.35
CA ILE A 19 -35.77 -47.70 -5.69
C ILE A 19 -34.53 -47.77 -4.77
N PHE A 20 -34.40 -48.81 -3.97
CA PHE A 20 -33.24 -49.02 -3.12
C PHE A 20 -31.93 -49.12 -3.92
N TYR A 21 -31.95 -49.87 -5.05
CA TYR A 21 -30.82 -49.98 -5.95
C TYR A 21 -30.44 -48.64 -6.58
N ILE A 22 -31.42 -47.84 -6.99
CA ILE A 22 -31.19 -46.50 -7.56
C ILE A 22 -30.61 -45.58 -6.50
N LEU A 23 -31.16 -45.59 -5.25
CA LEU A 23 -30.64 -44.81 -4.13
C LEU A 23 -29.20 -45.23 -3.76
N LEU A 24 -28.89 -46.54 -3.80
CA LEU A 24 -27.57 -47.05 -3.54
C LEU A 24 -26.57 -46.62 -4.64
N GLN A 25 -26.97 -46.67 -5.89
CA GLN A 25 -26.17 -46.20 -7.04
C GLN A 25 -25.95 -44.69 -6.99
N LEU A 26 -26.96 -43.92 -6.60
CA LEU A 26 -26.89 -42.47 -6.39
C LEU A 26 -25.92 -42.14 -5.24
N MET A 27 -25.99 -42.88 -4.15
CA MET A 27 -25.11 -42.70 -3.00
C MET A 27 -23.65 -43.06 -3.32
N LEU A 28 -23.42 -44.09 -4.13
CA LEU A 28 -22.09 -44.46 -4.63
C LEU A 28 -21.56 -43.45 -5.66
N SER A 29 -22.42 -42.87 -6.49
CA SER A 29 -22.03 -41.87 -7.51
C SER A 29 -21.72 -40.49 -6.94
N VAL A 30 -22.25 -40.12 -5.75
CA VAL A 30 -21.96 -38.86 -5.05
C VAL A 30 -20.66 -38.94 -4.26
N GLY A 31 -20.07 -40.15 -4.11
CA GLY A 31 -18.95 -40.39 -3.20
C GLY A 31 -17.56 -39.95 -3.69
N ASP A 32 -17.38 -39.62 -4.95
CA ASP A 32 -16.06 -39.38 -5.54
C ASP A 32 -15.80 -37.91 -5.97
N THR A 33 -16.51 -36.96 -5.34
CA THR A 33 -16.21 -35.55 -5.59
C THR A 33 -14.91 -35.15 -4.92
N VAL A 34 -13.92 -34.76 -5.73
CA VAL A 34 -12.68 -34.15 -5.27
C VAL A 34 -12.68 -32.66 -5.63
N GLU A 35 -12.16 -31.87 -4.72
CA GLU A 35 -11.88 -30.47 -5.01
C GLU A 35 -10.41 -30.35 -5.41
N THR A 36 -10.15 -29.64 -6.49
CA THR A 36 -8.79 -29.43 -7.00
C THR A 36 -8.45 -27.95 -7.11
N GLU A 37 -7.19 -27.63 -6.89
CA GLU A 37 -6.62 -26.31 -7.10
C GLU A 37 -5.34 -26.44 -7.95
N ASN A 38 -5.17 -25.55 -8.93
CA ASN A 38 -3.97 -25.59 -9.77
C ASN A 38 -2.75 -25.04 -9.03
N ALA A 39 -1.62 -25.73 -9.16
CA ALA A 39 -0.33 -25.20 -8.72
C ALA A 39 0.10 -24.04 -9.60
N PHE A 40 0.24 -22.85 -9.04
CA PHE A 40 0.75 -21.67 -9.74
C PHE A 40 1.87 -21.00 -8.96
N LEU A 41 2.67 -20.21 -9.67
CA LEU A 41 3.74 -19.44 -9.06
C LEU A 41 3.16 -18.36 -8.16
N GLN A 42 3.68 -18.28 -6.95
CA GLN A 42 3.38 -17.22 -5.98
C GLN A 42 4.66 -16.77 -5.31
N GLN A 43 4.75 -15.47 -5.05
CA GLN A 43 5.75 -14.90 -4.15
C GLN A 43 5.15 -14.71 -2.76
N ALA A 44 5.94 -15.07 -1.75
CA ALA A 44 5.64 -14.79 -0.35
C ALA A 44 6.84 -14.08 0.29
N GLU A 45 6.56 -13.07 1.12
CA GLU A 45 7.57 -12.28 1.78
C GLU A 45 7.62 -12.66 3.26
N TYR A 46 8.80 -13.08 3.74
CA TYR A 46 9.02 -13.22 5.17
C TYR A 46 9.29 -11.85 5.78
N LYS A 47 8.28 -11.32 6.48
CA LYS A 47 8.28 -9.96 7.05
C LYS A 47 8.40 -10.01 8.56
N THR A 48 8.97 -8.95 9.12
CA THR A 48 8.91 -8.66 10.55
C THR A 48 8.36 -7.28 10.76
N GLU A 49 7.37 -7.16 11.64
CA GLU A 49 6.85 -5.88 12.07
C GLU A 49 7.71 -5.32 13.20
N LEU A 50 8.08 -4.05 13.09
CA LEU A 50 8.92 -3.34 14.05
C LEU A 50 8.32 -1.96 14.33
N THR A 51 8.49 -1.49 15.57
CA THR A 51 8.25 -0.08 15.87
C THR A 51 9.51 0.71 15.50
N ALA A 52 9.36 1.63 14.58
CA ALA A 52 10.42 2.49 14.07
C ALA A 52 10.29 3.91 14.58
N TYR A 53 11.43 4.53 14.81
CA TYR A 53 11.57 5.94 15.15
C TYR A 53 12.38 6.64 14.06
N LEU A 54 11.84 7.73 13.55
CA LEU A 54 12.39 8.45 12.41
C LEU A 54 13.35 9.55 12.85
N PHE A 55 14.53 9.59 12.24
CA PHE A 55 15.58 10.58 12.49
C PHE A 55 15.96 11.29 11.18
N ARG A 56 16.01 12.63 11.24
CA ARG A 56 16.41 13.49 10.12
C ARG A 56 16.74 14.88 10.64
N ASP A 57 17.49 15.65 9.87
CA ASP A 57 17.77 17.04 10.24
C ASP A 57 16.66 17.93 9.71
N GLU A 58 16.13 18.74 10.61
CA GLU A 58 15.02 19.64 10.36
C GLU A 58 15.35 21.02 10.92
N THR A 59 15.01 22.04 10.15
CA THR A 59 15.14 23.44 10.58
C THR A 59 13.74 24.04 10.74
N VAL A 60 13.37 24.40 11.95
CA VAL A 60 12.12 25.11 12.22
C VAL A 60 12.21 26.55 11.73
N LEU A 61 11.17 27.00 11.05
CA LEU A 61 11.05 28.36 10.56
C LEU A 61 10.20 29.20 11.53
N ASP A 62 10.74 30.34 11.97
CA ASP A 62 10.00 31.30 12.78
C ASP A 62 9.02 32.08 11.87
N SER A 63 7.78 32.22 12.28
CA SER A 63 6.76 33.02 11.58
C SER A 63 7.04 34.54 11.63
N GLY A 64 7.96 34.97 12.48
CA GLY A 64 8.34 36.37 12.68
C GLY A 64 7.25 37.25 13.29
N SER A 65 6.05 36.74 13.49
CA SER A 65 4.93 37.43 14.12
C SER A 65 3.92 36.45 14.69
N VAL A 66 3.19 36.92 15.71
CA VAL A 66 2.06 36.16 16.26
C VAL A 66 0.85 36.37 15.36
N GLY A 67 0.22 35.29 14.92
CA GLY A 67 -0.95 35.38 14.05
C GLY A 67 -1.39 34.04 13.47
N THR A 68 -2.15 34.10 12.40
CA THR A 68 -2.64 32.89 11.68
C THR A 68 -1.81 32.68 10.41
N ASN A 69 -1.27 31.49 10.29
CA ASN A 69 -0.46 31.10 9.14
C ASN A 69 -1.31 30.71 7.95
N SER A 70 -0.92 31.18 6.76
CA SER A 70 -1.37 30.70 5.47
C SER A 70 -0.16 30.12 4.73
N PHE A 71 -0.15 28.80 4.52
CA PHE A 71 0.96 28.07 3.90
C PHE A 71 0.86 28.19 2.38
N LEU A 72 1.95 28.61 1.74
CA LEU A 72 2.03 28.81 0.29
C LEU A 72 2.53 27.55 -0.44
N VAL A 73 3.21 26.68 0.28
CA VAL A 73 3.85 25.45 -0.20
C VAL A 73 3.16 24.26 0.46
N GLU A 74 3.03 23.15 -0.26
CA GLU A 74 2.44 21.91 0.25
C GLU A 74 3.49 21.08 1.03
N ASP A 75 3.00 20.25 1.97
CA ASP A 75 3.87 19.34 2.71
C ASP A 75 4.59 18.37 1.79
N GLY A 76 5.91 18.22 1.96
CA GLY A 76 6.74 17.38 1.11
C GLY A 76 7.19 18.05 -0.20
N GLU A 77 6.79 19.27 -0.49
CA GLU A 77 7.25 20.01 -1.64
C GLU A 77 8.71 20.47 -1.48
N LYS A 78 9.47 20.38 -2.54
CA LYS A 78 10.86 20.83 -2.56
C LYS A 78 10.92 22.34 -2.70
N VAL A 79 11.62 22.99 -1.75
CA VAL A 79 11.87 24.44 -1.74
C VAL A 79 13.35 24.73 -1.87
N LEU A 80 13.65 25.90 -2.40
CA LEU A 80 14.99 26.47 -2.45
C LEU A 80 15.10 27.60 -1.44
N ARG A 81 16.31 27.87 -0.97
CA ARG A 81 16.57 28.98 -0.08
C ARG A 81 16.09 30.29 -0.69
N GLY A 82 15.23 30.97 0.05
CA GLY A 82 14.64 32.25 -0.36
C GLY A 82 13.23 32.13 -0.99
N ASP A 83 12.71 30.92 -1.19
CA ASP A 83 11.33 30.73 -1.63
C ASP A 83 10.35 31.15 -0.51
N GLU A 84 9.23 31.75 -0.88
CA GLU A 84 8.16 32.10 0.05
C GLU A 84 7.40 30.85 0.46
N VAL A 85 7.35 30.53 1.77
CA VAL A 85 6.74 29.29 2.26
C VAL A 85 5.49 29.53 3.09
N CYS A 86 5.40 30.66 3.81
CA CYS A 86 4.26 30.97 4.65
C CYS A 86 4.04 32.48 4.73
N VAL A 87 2.77 32.88 4.88
CA VAL A 87 2.41 34.25 5.27
C VAL A 87 1.60 34.20 6.56
N THR A 88 2.09 34.88 7.58
CA THR A 88 1.41 35.03 8.86
C THR A 88 0.64 36.35 8.90
N TYR A 89 -0.66 36.27 9.15
CA TYR A 89 -1.58 37.41 9.24
C TYR A 89 -1.88 37.72 10.71
N SER A 90 -1.83 38.98 11.09
CA SER A 90 -2.19 39.41 12.46
C SER A 90 -3.69 39.23 12.73
N GLU A 91 -4.52 39.32 11.69
CA GLU A 91 -5.96 39.11 11.75
C GLU A 91 -6.36 37.77 11.11
N ALA A 92 -7.10 36.92 11.85
CA ALA A 92 -7.55 35.64 11.35
C ALA A 92 -8.47 35.77 10.10
N ALA A 93 -9.26 36.85 10.03
CA ALA A 93 -10.10 37.12 8.88
C ALA A 93 -9.32 37.32 7.57
N ASP A 94 -8.10 37.88 7.66
CA ASP A 94 -7.22 38.08 6.51
C ASP A 94 -6.60 36.72 6.05
N ALA A 95 -6.28 35.84 7.01
CA ALA A 95 -5.85 34.48 6.69
C ALA A 95 -6.95 33.66 6.02
N ASP A 96 -8.19 33.71 6.51
CA ASP A 96 -9.36 33.06 5.91
C ASP A 96 -9.63 33.60 4.49
N ALA A 97 -9.50 34.93 4.32
CA ALA A 97 -9.63 35.55 3.00
C ALA A 97 -8.54 35.08 2.03
N GLN A 98 -7.32 34.92 2.50
CA GLN A 98 -6.20 34.40 1.70
C GLN A 98 -6.42 32.94 1.27
N GLU A 99 -6.91 32.08 2.16
CA GLU A 99 -7.23 30.69 1.81
C GLU A 99 -8.32 30.66 0.72
N LYS A 100 -9.32 31.51 0.85
CA LYS A 100 -10.36 31.65 -0.20
C LYS A 100 -9.80 32.15 -1.53
N ILE A 101 -8.84 33.06 -1.50
CA ILE A 101 -8.13 33.53 -2.69
C ILE A 101 -7.36 32.38 -3.33
N LYS A 102 -6.71 31.53 -2.54
CA LYS A 102 -6.00 30.34 -3.01
C LYS A 102 -6.96 29.37 -3.73
N GLU A 103 -8.09 29.03 -3.13
CA GLU A 103 -9.14 28.23 -3.75
C GLU A 103 -9.63 28.83 -5.09
N LEU A 104 -9.87 30.12 -5.13
CA LEU A 104 -10.32 30.82 -6.36
C LEU A 104 -9.24 30.80 -7.45
N LYS A 105 -7.96 30.93 -7.08
CA LYS A 105 -6.83 30.82 -8.03
C LYS A 105 -6.73 29.40 -8.60
N GLN A 106 -6.86 28.36 -7.77
CA GLN A 106 -6.91 26.97 -8.22
C GLN A 106 -8.10 26.74 -9.16
N ARG A 107 -9.27 27.27 -8.81
CA ARG A 107 -10.46 27.19 -9.67
C ARG A 107 -10.25 27.87 -11.03
N ILE A 108 -9.61 29.04 -11.05
CA ILE A 108 -9.25 29.74 -12.30
C ILE A 108 -8.35 28.85 -13.15
N GLU A 109 -7.37 28.19 -12.56
CA GLU A 109 -6.43 27.32 -13.28
C GLU A 109 -7.16 26.10 -13.87
N ILE A 110 -8.04 25.45 -13.11
CA ILE A 110 -8.90 24.36 -13.60
C ILE A 110 -9.74 24.84 -14.77
N LEU A 111 -10.44 25.97 -14.63
CA LEU A 111 -11.29 26.52 -15.68
C LEU A 111 -10.50 26.91 -16.94
N ARG A 112 -9.28 27.45 -16.77
CA ARG A 112 -8.39 27.78 -17.88
C ARG A 112 -7.94 26.53 -18.64
N LYS A 113 -7.55 25.47 -17.95
CA LYS A 113 -7.19 24.18 -18.55
C LYS A 113 -8.38 23.48 -19.19
N SER A 114 -9.59 23.77 -18.73
CA SER A 114 -10.85 23.19 -19.22
C SER A 114 -11.33 23.80 -20.52
N GLY A 115 -10.81 24.96 -20.94
CA GLY A 115 -11.20 25.64 -22.17
C GLY A 115 -10.93 24.78 -23.41
N VAL A 116 -11.90 24.69 -24.33
CA VAL A 116 -11.75 23.95 -25.59
C VAL A 116 -11.58 24.94 -26.73
N GLY A 117 -10.52 24.78 -27.53
CA GLY A 117 -10.26 25.59 -28.72
C GLY A 117 -11.21 25.26 -29.87
N ASN A 118 -11.24 26.13 -30.88
CA ASN A 118 -11.98 25.87 -32.12
C ASN A 118 -11.28 24.76 -32.93
N GLY A 119 -11.85 23.58 -33.03
CA GLY A 119 -11.28 22.48 -33.83
C GLY A 119 -11.45 21.08 -33.27
N TYR A 120 -12.14 20.92 -32.14
CA TYR A 120 -12.44 19.60 -31.58
C TYR A 120 -13.42 18.81 -32.47
N THR A 121 -13.15 17.53 -32.63
CA THR A 121 -13.89 16.57 -33.43
C THR A 121 -14.64 15.54 -32.60
N ILE A 122 -15.50 14.73 -33.23
CA ILE A 122 -16.20 13.60 -32.56
C ILE A 122 -15.19 12.61 -31.97
N SER A 123 -14.01 12.47 -32.58
CA SER A 123 -12.93 11.60 -32.04
C SER A 123 -12.44 12.07 -30.66
N ASP A 124 -12.44 13.37 -30.42
CA ASP A 124 -11.95 13.96 -29.16
C ASP A 124 -12.89 13.65 -27.99
N HIS A 125 -14.20 13.49 -28.23
CA HIS A 125 -15.15 13.04 -27.21
C HIS A 125 -14.77 11.68 -26.64
N LYS A 126 -14.44 10.72 -27.53
CA LYS A 126 -14.07 9.37 -27.09
C LYS A 126 -12.77 9.36 -26.29
N ILE A 127 -11.80 10.20 -26.65
CA ILE A 127 -10.55 10.35 -25.92
C ILE A 127 -10.82 10.92 -24.52
N ILE A 128 -11.65 11.95 -24.43
CA ILE A 128 -12.02 12.57 -23.14
C ILE A 128 -12.77 11.57 -22.25
N ASP A 129 -13.73 10.81 -22.80
CA ASP A 129 -14.48 9.81 -22.04
C ASP A 129 -13.59 8.67 -21.54
N ASN A 130 -12.62 8.24 -22.33
CA ASN A 130 -11.61 7.25 -21.89
C ASN A 130 -10.74 7.83 -20.76
N ASN A 131 -10.22 9.06 -20.93
CA ASN A 131 -9.43 9.72 -19.89
C ASN A 131 -10.21 9.89 -18.58
N ILE A 132 -11.51 10.24 -18.65
CA ILE A 132 -12.39 10.32 -17.49
C ILE A 132 -12.48 8.96 -16.79
N SER A 133 -12.68 7.88 -17.56
CA SER A 133 -12.76 6.53 -17.01
C SER A 133 -11.47 6.10 -16.31
N ASP A 134 -10.32 6.38 -16.92
CA ASP A 134 -9.00 6.07 -16.36
C ASP A 134 -8.74 6.87 -15.08
N LEU A 135 -9.04 8.18 -15.08
CA LEU A 135 -8.90 9.04 -13.91
C LEU A 135 -9.84 8.64 -12.76
N VAL A 136 -11.07 8.19 -13.07
CA VAL A 136 -11.97 7.67 -12.03
C VAL A 136 -11.39 6.41 -11.37
N LEU A 137 -10.82 5.50 -12.15
CA LEU A 137 -10.18 4.30 -11.61
C LEU A 137 -8.95 4.65 -10.74
N GLU A 138 -8.13 5.60 -11.21
CA GLU A 138 -6.97 6.12 -10.46
C GLU A 138 -7.40 6.82 -9.17
N LEU A 139 -8.45 7.67 -9.22
CA LEU A 139 -8.99 8.35 -8.04
C LEU A 139 -9.50 7.34 -7.00
N VAL A 140 -10.28 6.34 -7.44
CA VAL A 140 -10.77 5.28 -6.56
C VAL A 140 -9.61 4.49 -5.96
N GLY A 141 -8.61 4.13 -6.78
CA GLY A 141 -7.40 3.46 -6.32
C GLY A 141 -6.63 4.28 -5.29
N GLY A 142 -6.45 5.58 -5.53
CA GLY A 142 -5.80 6.52 -4.60
C GLY A 142 -6.53 6.64 -3.27
N VAL A 143 -7.87 6.77 -3.29
CA VAL A 143 -8.67 6.87 -2.05
C VAL A 143 -8.62 5.57 -1.25
N TYR A 144 -8.78 4.41 -1.88
CA TYR A 144 -8.71 3.11 -1.18
C TYR A 144 -7.29 2.74 -0.74
N GLY A 145 -6.27 3.17 -1.48
CA GLY A 145 -4.86 2.97 -1.14
C GLY A 145 -4.32 3.97 -0.11
N GLY A 146 -5.11 4.97 0.33
CA GLY A 146 -4.69 6.01 1.28
C GLY A 146 -3.78 7.09 0.68
N GLY A 147 -3.61 7.12 -0.64
CA GLY A 147 -2.86 8.14 -1.38
C GLY A 147 -3.69 9.42 -1.59
N TYR A 148 -3.96 10.15 -0.51
CA TYR A 148 -4.84 11.32 -0.56
C TYR A 148 -4.33 12.43 -1.48
N ASP A 149 -3.03 12.69 -1.53
CA ASP A 149 -2.45 13.73 -2.40
C ASP A 149 -2.62 13.36 -3.88
N THR A 150 -2.38 12.09 -4.23
CA THR A 150 -2.68 11.58 -5.56
C THR A 150 -4.16 11.70 -5.88
N ALA A 151 -5.04 11.37 -4.92
CA ALA A 151 -6.48 11.50 -5.11
C ALA A 151 -6.92 12.96 -5.34
N VAL A 152 -6.36 13.93 -4.62
CA VAL A 152 -6.63 15.36 -4.81
C VAL A 152 -6.19 15.84 -6.20
N ARG A 153 -4.98 15.48 -6.61
CA ARG A 153 -4.45 15.84 -7.94
C ARG A 153 -5.25 15.21 -9.06
N THR A 154 -5.56 13.92 -8.96
CA THR A 154 -6.37 13.18 -9.94
C THR A 154 -7.79 13.73 -9.99
N GLY A 155 -8.37 14.14 -8.85
CA GLY A 155 -9.67 14.80 -8.77
C GLY A 155 -9.69 16.14 -9.51
N ALA A 156 -8.64 16.95 -9.40
CA ALA A 156 -8.52 18.20 -10.13
C ALA A 156 -8.43 17.97 -11.67
N GLU A 157 -7.66 16.97 -12.11
CA GLU A 157 -7.57 16.61 -13.52
C GLU A 157 -8.91 16.05 -14.06
N LEU A 158 -9.60 15.24 -13.26
CA LEU A 158 -10.94 14.74 -13.57
C LEU A 158 -11.92 15.91 -13.82
N LEU A 159 -11.90 16.94 -12.95
CA LEU A 159 -12.71 18.15 -13.13
C LEU A 159 -12.38 18.88 -14.45
N VAL A 160 -11.11 18.93 -14.82
CA VAL A 160 -10.69 19.51 -16.11
C VAL A 160 -11.31 18.73 -17.28
N GLN A 161 -11.24 17.40 -17.26
CA GLN A 161 -11.77 16.55 -18.33
C GLN A 161 -13.30 16.61 -18.39
N GLU A 162 -13.99 16.59 -17.24
CA GLU A 162 -15.45 16.77 -17.19
C GLU A 162 -15.89 18.13 -17.72
N ASN A 163 -15.22 19.20 -17.34
CA ASN A 163 -15.50 20.53 -17.87
C ASN A 163 -15.26 20.61 -19.39
N ARG A 164 -14.19 19.96 -19.90
CA ARG A 164 -13.96 19.86 -21.35
C ARG A 164 -15.10 19.14 -22.05
N ARG A 165 -15.56 18.01 -21.47
CA ARG A 165 -16.72 17.26 -22.00
C ARG A 165 -17.98 18.14 -22.07
N LEU A 166 -18.25 18.90 -20.99
CA LEU A 166 -19.36 19.83 -20.95
C LEU A 166 -19.24 20.94 -22.02
N ALA A 167 -18.05 21.51 -22.19
CA ALA A 167 -17.80 22.53 -23.20
C ALA A 167 -17.97 22.01 -24.64
N LEU A 168 -17.72 20.74 -24.89
CA LEU A 168 -17.97 20.11 -26.19
C LEU A 168 -19.45 19.85 -26.46
N THR A 169 -20.24 19.58 -25.42
CA THR A 169 -21.69 19.27 -25.55
C THR A 169 -22.60 20.49 -25.47
N GLN A 170 -22.09 21.59 -24.92
CA GLN A 170 -22.86 22.84 -24.73
C GLN A 170 -22.38 23.96 -25.64
N THR A 171 -23.19 25.03 -25.71
CA THR A 171 -22.89 26.25 -26.50
C THR A 171 -21.74 27.07 -25.88
N VAL A 172 -21.36 26.80 -24.63
CA VAL A 172 -20.31 27.52 -23.89
C VAL A 172 -18.95 26.88 -24.22
N LYS A 173 -18.18 27.54 -25.06
CA LYS A 173 -16.85 27.05 -25.51
C LYS A 173 -15.68 27.53 -24.65
N ASP A 174 -15.90 28.52 -23.78
CA ASP A 174 -14.90 29.01 -22.85
C ASP A 174 -15.50 29.35 -21.48
N TYR A 175 -14.66 29.49 -20.50
CA TYR A 175 -15.01 29.78 -19.11
C TYR A 175 -14.64 31.21 -18.71
N SER A 176 -14.50 32.13 -19.66
CA SER A 176 -14.04 33.51 -19.42
C SER A 176 -14.91 34.27 -18.43
N MET A 177 -16.23 34.08 -18.46
CA MET A 177 -17.15 34.72 -17.52
C MET A 177 -16.91 34.23 -16.08
N GLN A 178 -16.77 32.91 -15.87
CA GLN A 178 -16.51 32.32 -14.57
C GLN A 178 -15.14 32.74 -14.06
N ILE A 179 -14.11 32.74 -14.91
CA ILE A 179 -12.75 33.20 -14.56
C ILE A 179 -12.79 34.68 -14.14
N ASN A 180 -13.53 35.54 -14.87
CA ASN A 180 -13.63 36.95 -14.49
C ASN A 180 -14.43 37.15 -13.20
N ALA A 181 -15.46 36.36 -12.94
CA ALA A 181 -16.14 36.36 -11.62
C ALA A 181 -15.22 36.01 -10.48
N CYS A 182 -14.41 34.94 -10.63
CA CYS A 182 -13.40 34.58 -9.65
C CYS A 182 -12.37 35.69 -9.42
N ARG A 183 -11.88 36.34 -10.48
CA ARG A 183 -10.94 37.46 -10.37
C ARG A 183 -11.55 38.68 -9.64
N THR A 184 -12.82 38.99 -9.92
CA THR A 184 -13.52 40.06 -9.22
C THR A 184 -13.65 39.77 -7.76
N GLU A 185 -13.96 38.54 -7.38
CA GLU A 185 -14.05 38.12 -5.97
C GLU A 185 -12.68 38.12 -5.28
N ILE A 186 -11.60 37.71 -5.96
CA ILE A 186 -10.24 37.83 -5.47
C ILE A 186 -9.93 39.31 -5.14
N SER A 187 -10.18 40.22 -6.09
CA SER A 187 -9.91 41.65 -5.85
C SER A 187 -10.77 42.22 -4.71
N ARG A 188 -12.02 41.76 -4.55
CA ARG A 188 -12.83 42.11 -3.40
C ARG A 188 -12.23 41.66 -2.08
N LEU A 189 -11.80 40.39 -1.99
CA LEU A 189 -11.18 39.84 -0.80
C LEU A 189 -9.86 40.55 -0.48
N GLU A 190 -9.00 40.79 -1.48
CA GLU A 190 -7.75 41.54 -1.31
C GLU A 190 -7.97 42.97 -0.76
N SER A 191 -9.11 43.59 -1.10
CA SER A 191 -9.45 44.93 -0.56
C SER A 191 -9.97 44.90 0.88
N THR A 192 -10.25 43.75 1.47
CA THR A 192 -10.72 43.61 2.83
C THR A 192 -9.57 43.40 3.83
N PHE A 193 -8.35 43.22 3.36
CA PHE A 193 -7.20 43.06 4.26
C PHE A 193 -6.93 44.30 5.09
N THR A 194 -6.89 44.14 6.40
CA THR A 194 -6.77 45.25 7.37
C THR A 194 -5.61 45.09 8.31
N GLY A 195 -5.12 43.86 8.52
CA GLY A 195 -4.03 43.55 9.41
C GLY A 195 -2.64 43.59 8.75
N ASP A 196 -1.62 43.55 9.60
CA ASP A 196 -0.25 43.37 9.14
C ASP A 196 -0.02 41.92 8.71
N LYS A 197 0.90 41.72 7.77
CA LYS A 197 1.33 40.42 7.33
C LYS A 197 2.85 40.30 7.37
N HIS A 198 3.33 39.10 7.70
CA HIS A 198 4.73 38.77 7.65
C HIS A 198 4.94 37.58 6.74
N THR A 199 5.86 37.66 5.76
CA THR A 199 6.19 36.57 4.86
C THR A 199 7.45 35.87 5.36
N THR A 200 7.33 34.55 5.55
CA THR A 200 8.46 33.68 5.92
C THR A 200 9.02 33.01 4.68
N PHE A 201 10.35 33.04 4.58
CA PHE A 201 11.10 32.47 3.47
C PHE A 201 11.84 31.21 3.91
N ALA A 202 12.04 30.27 2.99
CA ALA A 202 12.88 29.11 3.22
C ALA A 202 14.32 29.52 3.60
N SER A 203 14.80 29.03 4.74
CA SER A 203 16.16 29.31 5.22
C SER A 203 17.24 28.53 4.44
N ASP A 204 16.86 27.37 3.93
CA ASP A 204 17.73 26.40 3.25
C ASP A 204 17.00 25.66 2.12
N ASP A 205 17.75 24.98 1.28
CA ASP A 205 17.22 24.05 0.29
C ASP A 205 16.75 22.77 1.00
N GLY A 206 15.55 22.27 0.68
CA GLY A 206 15.04 21.07 1.31
C GLY A 206 13.61 20.75 0.96
N TYR A 207 12.93 20.00 1.83
CA TYR A 207 11.52 19.66 1.71
C TYR A 207 10.74 20.34 2.84
N TYR A 208 9.72 21.09 2.46
CA TYR A 208 8.91 21.84 3.40
C TYR A 208 7.83 20.97 4.06
N TYR A 209 7.55 21.25 5.34
CA TYR A 209 6.43 20.68 6.09
C TYR A 209 5.83 21.74 6.99
N SER A 210 4.51 21.89 6.99
CA SER A 210 3.78 22.89 7.78
C SER A 210 3.74 22.55 9.26
N THR A 211 3.84 21.27 9.63
CA THR A 211 3.68 20.79 11.00
C THR A 211 5.02 20.66 11.72
N VAL A 212 5.15 21.31 12.88
CA VAL A 212 6.24 21.17 13.84
C VAL A 212 5.75 20.33 15.01
N ASP A 213 6.44 19.25 15.34
CA ASP A 213 6.03 18.27 16.36
C ASP A 213 6.82 18.35 17.66
N GLY A 214 7.78 19.29 17.76
CA GLY A 214 8.59 19.53 18.95
C GLY A 214 9.74 18.55 19.17
N TYR A 215 10.02 17.70 18.20
CA TYR A 215 11.11 16.71 18.25
C TYR A 215 12.25 17.00 17.28
N GLU A 216 12.23 18.14 16.60
CA GLU A 216 13.18 18.52 15.56
C GLU A 216 14.64 18.54 16.06
N ASN A 217 14.84 18.94 17.31
CA ASN A 217 16.17 18.97 17.95
C ASN A 217 16.56 17.64 18.61
N THR A 218 15.63 16.68 18.72
CA THR A 218 15.85 15.40 19.44
C THR A 218 16.16 14.25 18.48
N PHE A 219 15.38 14.12 17.42
CA PHE A 219 15.51 13.02 16.44
C PHE A 219 16.35 13.46 15.23
N THR A 220 17.58 13.88 15.50
CA THR A 220 18.51 14.38 14.47
C THR A 220 19.38 13.28 13.87
N THR A 221 20.03 13.57 12.74
CA THR A 221 21.02 12.68 12.13
C THR A 221 22.19 12.39 13.07
N ASP A 222 22.69 13.38 13.79
CA ASP A 222 23.78 13.23 14.75
C ASP A 222 23.38 12.31 15.91
N ALA A 223 22.15 12.44 16.40
CA ALA A 223 21.62 11.58 17.47
C ALA A 223 21.60 10.11 17.05
N VAL A 224 21.12 9.76 15.84
CA VAL A 224 21.08 8.36 15.38
C VAL A 224 22.46 7.81 15.07
N LEU A 225 23.40 8.61 14.57
CA LEU A 225 24.77 8.16 14.29
C LEU A 225 25.56 7.87 15.57
N SER A 226 25.32 8.61 16.66
CA SER A 226 25.91 8.41 17.99
C SER A 226 25.10 7.50 18.91
N LEU A 227 24.01 6.89 18.43
CA LEU A 227 23.05 6.13 19.20
C LEU A 227 23.69 4.94 19.93
N THR A 228 23.28 4.74 21.19
CA THR A 228 23.51 3.55 22.03
C THR A 228 22.16 2.99 22.49
N LEU A 229 22.14 1.82 23.14
CA LEU A 229 20.88 1.26 23.70
C LEU A 229 20.27 2.17 24.75
N ASP A 230 21.09 2.69 25.67
CA ASP A 230 20.62 3.57 26.75
C ASP A 230 20.10 4.90 26.18
N SER A 231 20.86 5.55 25.29
CA SER A 231 20.44 6.82 24.67
C SER A 231 19.22 6.68 23.76
N PHE A 232 18.97 5.50 23.20
CA PHE A 232 17.75 5.24 22.43
C PHE A 232 16.52 5.30 23.33
N ASP A 233 16.55 4.60 24.46
CA ASP A 233 15.43 4.59 25.40
C ASP A 233 15.18 6.00 25.99
N ASP A 234 16.23 6.78 26.23
CA ASP A 234 16.13 8.17 26.67
C ASP A 234 15.47 9.07 25.58
N ILE A 235 15.93 8.97 24.33
CA ILE A 235 15.39 9.74 23.20
C ILE A 235 13.91 9.40 22.96
N VAL A 236 13.58 8.12 22.97
CA VAL A 236 12.21 7.63 22.70
C VAL A 236 11.23 8.02 23.80
N SER A 237 11.71 8.14 25.06
CA SER A 237 10.91 8.56 26.21
C SER A 237 10.90 10.07 26.43
N SER A 238 11.69 10.84 25.67
CA SER A 238 11.71 12.30 25.78
C SER A 238 10.36 12.93 25.41
N GLY A 239 10.02 14.02 26.07
CA GLY A 239 8.86 14.84 25.72
C GLY A 239 9.14 15.74 24.52
N ALA A 240 8.08 16.15 23.82
CA ALA A 240 8.16 17.18 22.80
C ALA A 240 8.49 18.55 23.42
N ASP A 241 9.31 19.34 22.73
CA ASP A 241 9.52 20.76 23.06
C ASP A 241 8.42 21.57 22.36
N GLU A 242 7.34 21.81 23.11
CA GLU A 242 6.19 22.56 22.59
C GLU A 242 6.56 24.01 22.18
N SER A 243 7.67 24.56 22.70
CA SER A 243 8.11 25.91 22.34
C SER A 243 8.54 26.03 20.86
N LEU A 244 8.97 24.96 20.26
CA LEU A 244 9.33 24.92 18.83
C LEU A 244 8.11 25.08 17.89
N ALA A 245 6.93 24.65 18.34
CA ALA A 245 5.70 24.80 17.58
C ALA A 245 5.10 26.22 17.73
N GLU A 246 5.41 26.90 18.84
CA GLU A 246 4.94 28.28 19.06
C GLU A 246 5.54 29.21 18.02
N ASN A 247 4.70 29.97 17.33
CA ASN A 247 5.09 30.92 16.28
C ASN A 247 5.93 30.30 15.15
N SER A 248 5.76 29.02 14.87
CA SER A 248 6.43 28.40 13.74
C SER A 248 5.66 28.61 12.43
N ALA A 249 6.40 28.83 11.35
CA ALA A 249 5.90 28.85 9.98
C ALA A 249 6.14 27.50 9.24
N GLY A 250 6.29 26.42 10.00
CA GLY A 250 6.64 25.11 9.50
C GLY A 250 8.13 24.79 9.65
N LYS A 251 8.62 23.78 8.94
CA LYS A 251 10.00 23.32 9.01
C LYS A 251 10.51 22.87 7.63
N ILE A 252 11.83 22.85 7.46
CA ILE A 252 12.51 22.34 6.28
C ILE A 252 13.34 21.13 6.68
N VAL A 253 13.17 20.03 5.95
CA VAL A 253 14.04 18.86 6.04
C VAL A 253 15.23 19.09 5.14
N THR A 254 16.42 19.23 5.74
CA THR A 254 17.65 19.61 5.04
C THR A 254 18.59 18.44 4.81
N SER A 255 18.42 17.33 5.54
CA SER A 255 19.31 16.17 5.43
C SER A 255 19.12 15.41 4.13
N ALA A 256 20.26 15.06 3.49
CA ALA A 256 20.26 14.19 2.30
C ALA A 256 19.89 12.74 2.63
N TYR A 257 20.07 12.31 3.89
CA TYR A 257 19.69 11.01 4.41
C TYR A 257 18.70 11.17 5.53
N TRP A 258 17.76 10.25 5.59
CA TRP A 258 16.94 10.04 6.76
C TRP A 258 17.09 8.60 7.24
N TYR A 259 16.84 8.39 8.51
CA TYR A 259 17.09 7.13 9.19
C TYR A 259 15.85 6.68 9.94
N ILE A 260 15.73 5.36 10.10
CA ILE A 260 14.82 4.76 11.07
C ILE A 260 15.64 3.89 12.03
N ALA A 261 15.34 3.97 13.31
CA ALA A 261 15.90 3.12 14.34
C ALA A 261 14.79 2.27 14.96
N CYS A 262 15.03 0.95 15.04
CA CYS A 262 14.06 -0.03 15.53
C CYS A 262 14.72 -0.88 16.60
N LYS A 263 14.10 -0.99 17.78
CA LYS A 263 14.53 -1.91 18.84
C LYS A 263 13.91 -3.28 18.59
N THR A 264 14.72 -4.33 18.66
CA THR A 264 14.31 -5.73 18.48
C THR A 264 15.23 -6.64 19.29
N THR A 265 15.07 -7.96 19.15
CA THR A 265 15.91 -8.93 19.87
C THR A 265 16.98 -9.55 18.97
N ARG A 266 18.00 -10.09 19.58
CA ARG A 266 19.10 -10.77 18.89
C ARG A 266 18.64 -12.02 18.12
N SER A 267 17.60 -12.70 18.62
CA SER A 267 17.00 -13.85 17.96
C SER A 267 16.33 -13.46 16.61
N ASP A 268 15.74 -12.26 16.54
CA ASP A 268 15.09 -11.75 15.34
C ASP A 268 16.08 -11.22 14.31
N PHE A 269 17.33 -10.97 14.74
CA PHE A 269 18.38 -10.44 13.88
C PHE A 269 18.92 -11.47 12.87
N GLY A 270 18.82 -12.76 13.11
CA GLY A 270 19.56 -13.82 12.39
C GLY A 270 19.55 -13.80 10.86
N LEU A 271 18.61 -13.09 10.23
CA LEU A 271 18.49 -12.94 8.77
C LEU A 271 18.92 -11.56 8.25
N TYR A 272 19.34 -10.64 9.13
CA TYR A 272 19.79 -9.32 8.70
C TYR A 272 21.30 -9.27 8.53
N THR A 273 21.76 -8.59 7.48
CA THR A 273 23.19 -8.35 7.22
C THR A 273 23.44 -6.86 7.07
N VAL A 274 24.34 -6.31 7.87
CA VAL A 274 24.74 -4.90 7.79
C VAL A 274 25.32 -4.61 6.40
N GLY A 275 24.87 -3.54 5.81
CA GLY A 275 25.28 -3.11 4.48
C GLY A 275 24.33 -3.52 3.35
N ASN A 276 23.43 -4.47 3.59
CA ASN A 276 22.40 -4.86 2.62
C ASN A 276 21.21 -3.91 2.60
N ASN A 277 20.52 -3.87 1.47
CA ASN A 277 19.25 -3.18 1.32
C ASN A 277 18.10 -4.12 1.67
N TYR A 278 17.06 -3.55 2.27
CA TYR A 278 15.83 -4.23 2.64
C TYR A 278 14.65 -3.39 2.19
N THR A 279 13.60 -4.05 1.72
CA THR A 279 12.32 -3.39 1.45
C THR A 279 11.62 -3.14 2.77
N VAL A 280 11.40 -1.89 3.09
CA VAL A 280 10.65 -1.42 4.27
C VAL A 280 9.30 -0.92 3.80
N SER A 281 8.24 -1.49 4.35
CA SER A 281 6.85 -1.06 4.09
C SER A 281 6.34 -0.24 5.26
N PHE A 282 5.59 0.82 4.94
CA PHE A 282 4.96 1.73 5.88
C PHE A 282 3.43 1.57 5.79
N PRO A 283 2.80 0.65 6.56
CA PRO A 283 1.38 0.30 6.41
C PRO A 283 0.43 1.48 6.58
N TYR A 284 0.80 2.46 7.40
CA TYR A 284 -0.01 3.67 7.64
C TYR A 284 0.18 4.76 6.56
N SER A 285 1.08 4.54 5.60
CA SER A 285 1.32 5.42 4.45
C SER A 285 1.02 4.65 3.16
N SER A 286 -0.20 4.15 3.01
CA SER A 286 -0.70 3.47 1.79
C SER A 286 0.14 2.27 1.34
N ASP A 287 0.65 1.46 2.29
CA ASP A 287 1.58 0.35 2.01
C ASP A 287 2.82 0.77 1.21
N LEU A 288 3.23 2.01 1.38
CA LEU A 288 4.39 2.56 0.74
C LEU A 288 5.62 1.68 1.01
N LYS A 289 6.31 1.28 -0.04
CA LYS A 289 7.55 0.50 0.04
C LYS A 289 8.74 1.38 -0.29
N CYS A 290 9.77 1.32 0.55
CA CYS A 290 11.02 2.05 0.37
C CYS A 290 12.21 1.10 0.54
N GLU A 291 13.18 1.17 -0.38
CA GLU A 291 14.45 0.47 -0.22
C GLU A 291 15.35 1.24 0.76
N MET A 292 15.68 0.58 1.87
CA MET A 292 16.53 1.14 2.90
C MET A 292 17.72 0.24 3.19
N LYS A 293 18.88 0.83 3.36
CA LYS A 293 20.11 0.13 3.72
C LYS A 293 20.21 -0.06 5.22
N LEU A 294 20.43 -1.29 5.71
CA LEU A 294 20.81 -1.51 7.10
C LEU A 294 22.22 -0.97 7.33
N SER A 295 22.30 0.21 7.88
CA SER A 295 23.57 0.95 8.03
C SER A 295 24.35 0.55 9.26
N LYS A 296 23.65 0.22 10.36
CA LYS A 296 24.26 -0.06 11.67
C LYS A 296 23.38 -1.02 12.47
N VAL A 297 24.03 -1.86 13.28
CA VAL A 297 23.39 -2.64 14.33
C VAL A 297 24.08 -2.31 15.63
N ILE A 298 23.32 -1.92 16.64
CA ILE A 298 23.80 -1.55 17.96
C ILE A 298 23.46 -2.69 18.90
N THR A 299 24.48 -3.21 19.58
CA THR A 299 24.36 -4.33 20.52
C THR A 299 25.06 -3.99 21.81
N GLN A 300 24.59 -4.54 22.92
CA GLN A 300 25.23 -4.48 24.24
C GLN A 300 25.42 -5.89 24.79
N THR A 301 26.44 -6.09 25.61
CA THR A 301 26.86 -7.44 26.00
C THR A 301 25.88 -8.13 26.96
N ASP A 302 25.21 -7.34 27.80
CA ASP A 302 24.41 -7.82 28.92
C ASP A 302 22.90 -7.92 28.63
N THR A 303 22.48 -7.64 27.38
CA THR A 303 21.08 -7.68 26.97
C THR A 303 20.91 -8.40 25.64
N ASP A 304 19.73 -8.98 25.42
CA ASP A 304 19.33 -9.54 24.14
C ASP A 304 18.78 -8.47 23.18
N ASP A 305 18.53 -7.26 23.68
CA ASP A 305 18.06 -6.14 22.88
C ASP A 305 19.13 -5.65 21.93
N ILE A 306 18.70 -5.32 20.72
CA ILE A 306 19.50 -4.69 19.67
C ILE A 306 18.72 -3.56 19.01
N ILE A 307 19.44 -2.62 18.42
CA ILE A 307 18.83 -1.58 17.58
C ILE A 307 19.32 -1.73 16.15
N LEU A 308 18.38 -1.82 15.23
CA LEU A 308 18.62 -1.81 13.79
C LEU A 308 18.46 -0.38 13.29
N VAL A 309 19.48 0.15 12.59
CA VAL A 309 19.43 1.49 11.98
C VAL A 309 19.45 1.33 10.47
N PHE A 310 18.34 1.69 9.83
CA PHE A 310 18.22 1.74 8.38
C PHE A 310 18.33 3.17 7.89
N SER A 311 18.84 3.35 6.67
CA SER A 311 19.00 4.67 6.05
C SER A 311 18.65 4.64 4.57
N THR A 312 18.12 5.77 4.08
CA THR A 312 17.89 6.00 2.65
C THR A 312 17.98 7.48 2.32
N LYS A 313 18.14 7.81 1.04
CA LYS A 313 18.03 9.18 0.49
C LYS A 313 16.69 9.43 -0.18
N THR A 314 15.97 8.36 -0.48
CA THR A 314 14.71 8.47 -1.21
C THR A 314 13.61 8.90 -0.25
N ILE A 315 12.97 10.01 -0.55
CA ILE A 315 11.75 10.47 0.12
C ILE A 315 10.59 10.12 -0.81
N PRO A 316 9.76 9.13 -0.45
CA PRO A 316 8.57 8.84 -1.23
C PRO A 316 7.56 10.01 -1.13
N PRO A 317 6.90 10.40 -2.23
CA PRO A 317 6.03 11.58 -2.26
C PRO A 317 4.86 11.54 -1.27
N GLU A 318 4.40 10.35 -0.93
CA GLU A 318 3.21 10.14 -0.08
C GLU A 318 3.57 9.73 1.36
N MET A 319 4.83 9.88 1.74
CA MET A 319 5.27 9.43 3.05
C MET A 319 4.83 10.38 4.16
N SER A 320 4.03 9.87 5.09
CA SER A 320 3.80 10.54 6.37
C SER A 320 5.02 10.37 7.26
N PHE A 321 5.70 11.47 7.57
CA PHE A 321 6.89 11.48 8.44
C PHE A 321 6.53 11.54 9.93
N THR A 322 5.61 10.68 10.36
CA THR A 322 5.32 10.52 11.79
C THR A 322 6.55 9.98 12.52
N ARG A 323 6.93 10.56 13.65
CA ARG A 323 8.15 10.18 14.40
C ARG A 323 8.18 8.72 14.79
N ARG A 324 7.07 8.19 15.28
CA ARG A 324 6.91 6.80 15.67
C ARG A 324 5.89 6.13 14.77
N GLN A 325 6.27 5.06 14.13
CA GLN A 325 5.36 4.29 13.28
C GLN A 325 5.71 2.80 13.28
N THR A 326 4.72 1.96 13.02
CA THR A 326 4.95 0.55 12.75
C THR A 326 5.39 0.39 11.31
N ILE A 327 6.47 -0.33 11.10
CA ILE A 327 6.98 -0.69 9.77
C ILE A 327 7.00 -2.20 9.62
N SER A 328 7.00 -2.66 8.38
CA SER A 328 7.23 -4.06 8.05
C SER A 328 8.48 -4.18 7.18
N VAL A 329 9.47 -4.93 7.67
CA VAL A 329 10.75 -5.14 6.97
C VAL A 329 10.74 -6.51 6.33
N VAL A 330 10.91 -6.57 5.01
CA VAL A 330 11.04 -7.84 4.27
C VAL A 330 12.44 -8.39 4.49
N LYS A 331 12.52 -9.53 5.17
CA LYS A 331 13.78 -10.22 5.43
C LYS A 331 14.20 -11.08 4.25
N GLU A 332 13.25 -11.77 3.66
CA GLU A 332 13.48 -12.69 2.55
C GLU A 332 12.21 -12.82 1.70
N THR A 333 12.40 -13.02 0.41
CA THR A 333 11.31 -13.27 -0.53
C THR A 333 11.46 -14.67 -1.11
N TYR A 334 10.42 -15.47 -1.00
CA TYR A 334 10.35 -16.82 -1.52
C TYR A 334 9.47 -16.84 -2.76
N GLU A 335 9.96 -17.39 -3.84
CA GLU A 335 9.19 -17.64 -5.07
C GLU A 335 9.07 -19.14 -5.29
N GLY A 336 7.85 -19.62 -5.48
CA GLY A 336 7.61 -21.03 -5.66
C GLY A 336 6.16 -21.37 -6.01
N LEU A 337 5.85 -22.67 -6.00
CA LEU A 337 4.51 -23.17 -6.23
C LEU A 337 3.67 -23.04 -4.98
N ARG A 338 2.50 -22.41 -5.11
CA ARG A 338 1.50 -22.32 -4.06
C ARG A 338 0.85 -23.66 -3.83
N VAL A 339 0.85 -24.12 -2.57
CA VAL A 339 0.22 -25.37 -2.12
C VAL A 339 -0.57 -25.11 -0.85
N PRO A 340 -1.89 -25.34 -0.83
CA PRO A 340 -2.67 -25.25 0.41
C PRO A 340 -2.17 -26.27 1.43
N ALA A 341 -2.00 -25.87 2.69
CA ALA A 341 -1.56 -26.75 3.76
C ALA A 341 -2.50 -27.94 3.97
N SER A 342 -3.81 -27.75 3.70
CA SER A 342 -4.83 -28.79 3.75
C SER A 342 -4.60 -29.93 2.74
N ALA A 343 -3.91 -29.66 1.64
CA ALA A 343 -3.60 -30.64 0.59
C ALA A 343 -2.35 -31.49 0.90
N VAL A 344 -1.51 -31.04 1.81
CA VAL A 344 -0.23 -31.72 2.09
C VAL A 344 -0.45 -33.05 2.82
N ARG A 345 0.22 -34.09 2.35
CA ARG A 345 0.21 -35.45 2.90
C ARG A 345 1.64 -35.93 3.10
N VAL A 346 1.78 -36.94 3.94
CA VAL A 346 3.05 -37.68 4.12
C VAL A 346 2.82 -39.12 3.72
N LEU A 347 3.56 -39.57 2.70
CA LEU A 347 3.53 -40.93 2.21
C LEU A 347 4.94 -41.50 2.30
N ASP A 348 5.11 -42.62 3.00
CA ASP A 348 6.41 -43.29 3.22
C ASP A 348 7.53 -42.36 3.73
N GLY A 349 7.15 -41.37 4.59
CA GLY A 349 8.08 -40.39 5.16
C GLY A 349 8.37 -39.20 4.27
N THR A 350 7.82 -39.15 3.04
CA THR A 350 8.00 -38.03 2.09
C THR A 350 6.80 -37.11 2.13
N ARG A 351 7.03 -35.80 2.21
CA ARG A 351 5.99 -34.79 2.06
C ARG A 351 5.62 -34.60 0.59
N GLY A 352 4.32 -34.56 0.31
CA GLY A 352 3.83 -34.36 -1.03
C GLY A 352 2.35 -34.00 -1.05
N VAL A 353 1.80 -33.97 -2.24
CA VAL A 353 0.37 -33.72 -2.52
C VAL A 353 -0.15 -34.77 -3.46
N TYR A 354 -1.43 -35.06 -3.35
CA TYR A 354 -2.12 -35.79 -4.42
C TYR A 354 -2.45 -34.81 -5.56
N VAL A 355 -2.15 -35.23 -6.76
CA VAL A 355 -2.41 -34.51 -8.01
C VAL A 355 -3.27 -35.35 -8.90
N LEU A 356 -4.19 -34.75 -9.61
CA LEU A 356 -5.00 -35.39 -10.63
C LEU A 356 -4.28 -35.31 -11.98
N ASP A 357 -3.77 -36.42 -12.43
CA ASP A 357 -3.17 -36.57 -13.79
C ASP A 357 -4.15 -37.29 -14.69
N GLY A 358 -4.78 -36.54 -15.61
CA GLY A 358 -5.97 -37.01 -16.32
C GLY A 358 -7.09 -37.35 -15.34
N ASN A 359 -7.42 -38.64 -15.20
CA ASN A 359 -8.41 -39.13 -14.23
C ASN A 359 -7.76 -39.91 -13.07
N THR A 360 -6.44 -39.98 -13.00
CA THR A 360 -5.73 -40.82 -12.03
C THR A 360 -5.07 -39.98 -10.94
N VAL A 361 -5.22 -40.42 -9.70
CA VAL A 361 -4.57 -39.80 -8.56
C VAL A 361 -3.10 -40.22 -8.48
N VAL A 362 -2.18 -39.28 -8.57
CA VAL A 362 -0.75 -39.51 -8.41
C VAL A 362 -0.22 -38.73 -7.18
N PHE A 363 0.84 -39.25 -6.57
CA PHE A 363 1.51 -38.54 -5.48
C PHE A 363 2.74 -37.83 -6.03
N LYS A 364 2.83 -36.51 -5.77
CA LYS A 364 4.00 -35.70 -6.14
C LYS A 364 4.66 -35.11 -4.90
N GLU A 365 5.96 -35.22 -4.83
CA GLU A 365 6.78 -34.68 -3.74
C GLU A 365 6.80 -33.15 -3.80
N ILE A 366 6.86 -32.53 -2.62
CA ILE A 366 7.05 -31.10 -2.45
C ILE A 366 8.26 -30.82 -1.57
N ASN A 367 9.00 -29.78 -1.92
CA ASN A 367 10.04 -29.19 -1.06
C ASN A 367 9.56 -27.83 -0.61
N VAL A 368 9.17 -27.71 0.66
CA VAL A 368 8.64 -26.49 1.26
C VAL A 368 9.79 -25.51 1.50
N LEU A 369 9.66 -24.31 0.92
CA LEU A 369 10.57 -23.18 1.12
C LEU A 369 10.08 -22.28 2.24
N TYR A 370 8.77 -22.03 2.30
CA TYR A 370 8.15 -21.12 3.24
C TYR A 370 6.70 -21.51 3.53
N GLU A 371 6.24 -21.18 4.73
CA GLU A 371 4.86 -21.40 5.17
C GLU A 371 4.27 -20.08 5.69
N ASP A 372 3.14 -19.69 5.17
CA ASP A 372 2.40 -18.52 5.61
C ASP A 372 0.88 -18.73 5.52
N ASN A 373 0.18 -18.44 6.62
CA ASN A 373 -1.30 -18.42 6.69
C ASN A 373 -1.98 -19.66 6.08
N GLY A 374 -1.41 -20.86 6.30
CA GLY A 374 -1.99 -22.11 5.79
C GLY A 374 -1.70 -22.38 4.31
N ILE A 375 -0.71 -21.69 3.74
CA ILE A 375 -0.20 -21.88 2.39
C ILE A 375 1.29 -22.23 2.48
N TYR A 376 1.71 -23.23 1.74
CA TYR A 376 3.12 -23.52 1.53
C TYR A 376 3.59 -22.97 0.18
N ILE A 377 4.76 -22.35 0.20
CA ILE A 377 5.50 -22.01 -1.02
C ILE A 377 6.54 -23.11 -1.22
N CYS A 378 6.40 -23.84 -2.30
CA CYS A 378 7.22 -25.02 -2.59
C CYS A 378 8.17 -24.76 -3.75
N ALA A 379 9.37 -25.32 -3.66
CA ALA A 379 10.37 -25.19 -4.72
C ALA A 379 9.85 -25.79 -6.05
N LEU A 380 10.23 -25.15 -7.14
CA LEU A 380 10.06 -25.71 -8.47
C LEU A 380 10.92 -26.97 -8.64
N PRO A 381 10.50 -27.94 -9.48
CA PRO A 381 11.20 -29.21 -9.66
C PRO A 381 12.66 -29.08 -10.04
N ASP A 382 12.97 -28.08 -10.88
CA ASP A 382 14.34 -27.77 -11.31
C ASP A 382 14.46 -26.30 -11.72
N LYS A 383 15.42 -25.57 -11.12
CA LYS A 383 15.63 -24.15 -11.44
C LYS A 383 16.32 -23.94 -12.80
N ASP A 384 17.01 -24.95 -13.32
CA ASP A 384 17.87 -24.82 -14.50
C ASP A 384 17.23 -25.38 -15.79
N HIS A 385 16.14 -26.12 -15.68
CA HIS A 385 15.44 -26.68 -16.83
C HIS A 385 14.22 -25.86 -17.25
N LYS A 386 14.15 -25.55 -18.55
CA LYS A 386 13.05 -24.81 -19.19
C LYS A 386 11.69 -25.53 -19.18
N SER A 387 11.61 -26.77 -18.73
CA SER A 387 10.34 -27.48 -18.55
C SER A 387 10.06 -27.67 -17.07
N TYR A 388 9.12 -26.92 -16.57
CA TYR A 388 8.60 -27.00 -15.19
C TYR A 388 7.72 -28.26 -14.97
N VAL A 389 7.98 -29.35 -15.70
CA VAL A 389 7.20 -30.59 -15.64
C VAL A 389 8.05 -31.72 -15.06
N SER A 390 7.52 -32.39 -14.06
CA SER A 390 8.14 -33.56 -13.43
C SER A 390 7.09 -34.65 -13.17
N GLU A 391 7.48 -35.90 -13.31
CA GLU A 391 6.60 -37.05 -13.01
C GLU A 391 6.50 -37.28 -11.49
N THR A 392 7.54 -36.96 -10.73
CA THR A 392 7.66 -37.27 -9.28
C THR A 392 7.52 -36.06 -8.39
N LYS A 393 7.79 -34.85 -8.89
CA LYS A 393 7.71 -33.60 -8.14
C LYS A 393 6.57 -32.73 -8.64
N LEU A 394 5.99 -31.95 -7.72
CA LEU A 394 4.95 -30.99 -8.06
C LEU A 394 5.45 -30.00 -9.11
N SER A 395 4.64 -29.79 -10.14
CA SER A 395 4.96 -28.97 -11.31
C SER A 395 3.94 -27.85 -11.48
N LEU A 396 4.31 -26.84 -12.28
CA LEU A 396 3.41 -25.72 -12.60
C LEU A 396 2.16 -26.25 -13.34
N TYR A 397 1.00 -25.77 -12.91
CA TYR A 397 -0.34 -26.16 -13.40
C TYR A 397 -0.80 -27.59 -13.04
N ASP A 398 -0.07 -28.33 -12.22
CA ASP A 398 -0.60 -29.58 -11.67
C ASP A 398 -1.89 -29.31 -10.88
N MET A 399 -2.89 -30.15 -11.05
CA MET A 399 -4.16 -30.08 -10.33
C MET A 399 -4.02 -30.76 -8.96
N ILE A 400 -3.75 -29.99 -7.93
CA ILE A 400 -3.62 -30.45 -6.53
C ILE A 400 -5.00 -30.81 -6.01
N ILE A 401 -5.15 -32.00 -5.44
CA ILE A 401 -6.38 -32.39 -4.76
C ILE A 401 -6.35 -31.83 -3.33
N VAL A 402 -7.23 -30.87 -3.06
CA VAL A 402 -7.32 -30.20 -1.75
C VAL A 402 -8.29 -30.89 -0.81
N SER A 403 -9.33 -31.54 -1.36
CA SER A 403 -10.35 -32.28 -0.62
C SER A 403 -10.81 -33.52 -1.39
N GLY A 404 -11.10 -34.60 -0.68
CA GLY A 404 -11.59 -35.87 -1.25
C GLY A 404 -11.53 -37.00 -0.24
N THR A 405 -12.33 -38.06 -0.44
CA THR A 405 -12.40 -39.24 0.40
C THR A 405 -11.66 -40.42 -0.21
N ASP A 406 -11.03 -41.22 0.64
CA ASP A 406 -10.36 -42.48 0.27
C ASP A 406 -9.33 -42.31 -0.87
N LEU A 407 -8.50 -41.25 -0.81
CA LEU A 407 -7.47 -40.97 -1.79
C LEU A 407 -6.26 -41.90 -1.62
N TYR A 408 -5.84 -42.55 -2.73
CA TYR A 408 -4.62 -43.34 -2.79
C TYR A 408 -4.01 -43.26 -4.20
N VAL A 409 -2.74 -43.56 -4.33
CA VAL A 409 -2.03 -43.54 -5.60
C VAL A 409 -2.61 -44.58 -6.54
N GLY A 410 -2.96 -44.17 -7.76
CA GLY A 410 -3.58 -45.04 -8.79
C GLY A 410 -5.11 -45.10 -8.72
N LYS A 411 -5.77 -44.39 -7.79
CA LYS A 411 -7.24 -44.25 -7.80
C LYS A 411 -7.67 -43.51 -9.08
N VAL A 412 -8.59 -44.12 -9.81
CA VAL A 412 -9.23 -43.48 -10.97
C VAL A 412 -10.52 -42.81 -10.52
N LEU A 413 -10.63 -41.53 -10.74
CA LEU A 413 -11.82 -40.72 -10.45
C LEU A 413 -12.74 -40.75 -11.67
N SER A 414 -14.04 -40.94 -11.44
CA SER A 414 -15.07 -41.10 -12.49
C SER A 414 -15.71 -39.77 -12.87
#